data_8250c98624332ed7fcc3841ecaf98a52
#
_entry.id   8250c98624332ed7fcc3841ecaf98a52
#
_cell.length_a   1.000
_cell.length_b   1.000
_cell.length_c   1.000
_cell.angle_alpha   90.00
_cell.angle_beta   90.00
_cell.angle_gamma   90.00
#
_symmetry.space_group_name_H-M   'P 1'
#
loop_
_entity.id
_entity.type
_entity.pdbx_description
1 polymer ?
#
loop_
_entity_poly.entity_id
_entity_poly.type
_entity_poly.pdbx_seq_one_letter_code
_entity_poly.pdbx_strand_id
1 'polypeptide(L)'
;MAGEAKVASVYPHPIAFNALPEIDDFLDNGYTREEWKVVTECRKILHLPELRVSCTAVRVPVFVSHSEAVHVATTRPLRPADPRQAFATVPRALVQERRGPPVQPLAMPAPGHAQGFAGPTRPVPRGGPRQGL
;
A
#
# COMPACT_ATOMS: atom_id res chain seq x y z
N MET A 1 -8.03 -1.17 -38.74
CA MET A 1 -7.57 -2.55 -38.51
C MET A 1 -7.61 -2.77 -37.01
N ALA A 2 -8.51 -3.59 -36.52
CA ALA A 2 -8.55 -3.97 -35.13
C ALA A 2 -7.33 -4.88 -34.88
N GLY A 3 -6.38 -4.39 -34.08
CA GLY A 3 -5.24 -5.20 -33.66
C GLY A 3 -5.75 -6.39 -32.84
N GLU A 4 -5.29 -7.58 -33.17
CA GLU A 4 -5.55 -8.76 -32.34
C GLU A 4 -5.15 -8.46 -30.90
N ALA A 5 -6.11 -8.62 -29.98
CA ALA A 5 -5.86 -8.49 -28.56
C ALA A 5 -4.82 -9.56 -28.17
N LYS A 6 -3.62 -9.15 -27.77
CA LYS A 6 -2.61 -10.06 -27.24
C LYS A 6 -3.21 -10.79 -26.05
N VAL A 7 -3.33 -12.10 -26.17
CA VAL A 7 -3.79 -12.96 -25.07
C VAL A 7 -2.81 -12.80 -23.91
N ALA A 8 -3.33 -12.48 -22.72
CA ALA A 8 -2.53 -12.43 -21.51
C ALA A 8 -1.97 -13.82 -21.23
N SER A 9 -0.63 -13.98 -21.19
CA SER A 9 0.03 -15.26 -20.99
C SER A 9 0.55 -15.48 -19.57
N VAL A 10 0.65 -14.42 -18.77
CA VAL A 10 1.22 -14.45 -17.40
C VAL A 10 0.18 -14.09 -16.36
N TYR A 11 -0.70 -13.16 -16.67
CA TYR A 11 -1.76 -12.71 -15.77
C TYR A 11 -3.13 -13.09 -16.35
N PRO A 12 -4.18 -13.22 -15.51
CA PRO A 12 -5.54 -13.53 -15.98
C PRO A 12 -6.08 -12.48 -16.95
N HIS A 13 -5.59 -11.24 -16.86
CA HIS A 13 -5.98 -10.14 -17.73
C HIS A 13 -4.76 -9.30 -18.17
N PRO A 14 -4.85 -8.57 -19.28
CA PRO A 14 -3.79 -7.64 -19.70
C PRO A 14 -3.53 -6.59 -18.61
N ILE A 15 -2.25 -6.41 -18.23
CA ILE A 15 -1.85 -5.44 -17.20
C ILE A 15 -1.68 -4.02 -17.75
N ALA A 16 -1.36 -3.89 -19.04
CA ALA A 16 -1.15 -2.57 -19.66
C ALA A 16 -2.43 -1.72 -19.53
N PHE A 17 -2.30 -0.53 -18.94
CA PHE A 17 -3.39 0.41 -18.69
C PHE A 17 -4.52 -0.16 -17.80
N ASN A 18 -4.20 -1.11 -16.95
CA ASN A 18 -5.17 -1.80 -16.10
C ASN A 18 -4.67 -1.92 -14.66
N ALA A 19 -5.57 -2.29 -13.75
CA ALA A 19 -5.27 -2.63 -12.36
C ALA A 19 -5.92 -3.99 -12.06
N LEU A 20 -5.11 -4.95 -11.61
CA LEU A 20 -5.56 -6.32 -11.37
C LEU A 20 -5.62 -6.57 -9.85
N PRO A 21 -6.82 -6.74 -9.27
CA PRO A 21 -6.98 -6.95 -7.83
C PRO A 21 -6.68 -8.39 -7.40
N GLU A 22 -6.57 -9.33 -8.34
CA GLU A 22 -6.23 -10.72 -8.06
C GLU A 22 -4.72 -10.93 -8.15
N ILE A 23 -4.08 -11.11 -6.99
CA ILE A 23 -2.67 -11.47 -6.89
C ILE A 23 -2.57 -12.82 -6.19
N ASP A 24 -2.11 -13.82 -6.94
CA ASP A 24 -2.14 -15.25 -6.58
C ASP A 24 -3.55 -15.81 -6.40
N ASP A 25 -3.63 -17.09 -5.98
CA ASP A 25 -4.86 -17.81 -5.79
C ASP A 25 -5.68 -17.29 -4.61
N PHE A 26 -6.99 -17.40 -4.71
CA PHE A 26 -7.89 -17.16 -3.58
C PHE A 26 -7.79 -18.29 -2.54
N LEU A 27 -7.86 -17.89 -1.28
CA LEU A 27 -7.96 -18.78 -0.13
C LEU A 27 -9.44 -18.94 0.28
N ASP A 28 -9.73 -19.95 1.09
CA ASP A 28 -11.09 -20.23 1.58
C ASP A 28 -11.70 -19.08 2.40
N ASN A 29 -10.86 -18.20 2.93
CA ASN A 29 -11.28 -17.03 3.69
C ASN A 29 -11.60 -15.79 2.81
N GLY A 30 -11.56 -15.93 1.50
CA GLY A 30 -11.87 -14.87 0.54
C GLY A 30 -10.75 -13.88 0.25
N TYR A 31 -9.60 -14.02 0.91
CA TYR A 31 -8.39 -13.24 0.58
C TYR A 31 -7.59 -13.95 -0.51
N THR A 32 -6.83 -13.19 -1.30
CA THR A 32 -5.77 -13.77 -2.11
C THR A 32 -4.59 -14.19 -1.22
N ARG A 33 -3.76 -15.10 -1.71
CA ARG A 33 -2.56 -15.55 -0.98
C ARG A 33 -1.64 -14.38 -0.62
N GLU A 34 -1.46 -13.42 -1.52
CA GLU A 34 -0.63 -12.23 -1.28
C GLU A 34 -1.22 -11.33 -0.18
N GLU A 35 -2.52 -11.11 -0.19
CA GLU A 35 -3.19 -10.34 0.86
C GLU A 35 -3.07 -10.99 2.24
N TRP A 36 -3.27 -12.30 2.31
CA TRP A 36 -3.14 -13.05 3.56
C TRP A 36 -1.70 -13.09 4.07
N LYS A 37 -0.74 -13.14 3.16
CA LYS A 37 0.68 -13.02 3.48
C LYS A 37 0.98 -11.70 4.18
N VAL A 38 0.48 -10.56 3.67
CA VAL A 38 0.64 -9.25 4.33
C VAL A 38 0.08 -9.28 5.74
N VAL A 39 -1.11 -9.84 5.95
CA VAL A 39 -1.72 -9.97 7.29
C VAL A 39 -0.83 -10.74 8.24
N THR A 40 -0.35 -11.90 7.82
CA THR A 40 0.46 -12.80 8.66
C THR A 40 1.86 -12.25 8.92
N GLU A 41 2.48 -11.65 7.92
CA GLU A 41 3.81 -11.05 8.03
C GLU A 41 3.80 -9.80 8.91
N CYS A 42 2.80 -8.94 8.80
CA CYS A 42 2.66 -7.79 9.70
C CYS A 42 2.58 -8.24 11.16
N ARG A 43 1.78 -9.25 11.46
CA ARG A 43 1.69 -9.81 12.82
C ARG A 43 3.01 -10.36 13.33
N LYS A 44 3.73 -11.08 12.46
CA LYS A 44 5.02 -11.70 12.78
C LYS A 44 6.11 -10.65 12.99
N ILE A 45 6.26 -9.72 12.06
CA ILE A 45 7.34 -8.71 12.07
C ILE A 45 7.16 -7.73 13.22
N LEU A 46 5.92 -7.33 13.49
CA LEU A 46 5.61 -6.43 14.60
C LEU A 46 5.53 -7.12 15.96
N HIS A 47 5.64 -8.46 16.01
CA HIS A 47 5.43 -9.27 17.22
C HIS A 47 4.07 -9.02 17.89
N LEU A 48 3.02 -8.80 17.10
CA LEU A 48 1.66 -8.51 17.53
C LEU A 48 0.69 -9.54 16.90
N PRO A 49 0.56 -10.75 17.46
CA PRO A 49 -0.25 -11.82 16.86
C PRO A 49 -1.73 -11.44 16.69
N GLU A 50 -2.25 -10.61 17.59
CA GLU A 50 -3.64 -10.15 17.59
C GLU A 50 -3.87 -8.85 16.81
N LEU A 51 -2.87 -8.37 16.07
CA LEU A 51 -3.00 -7.16 15.27
C LEU A 51 -4.11 -7.35 14.22
N ARG A 52 -5.07 -6.44 14.23
CA ARG A 52 -6.12 -6.39 13.22
C ARG A 52 -5.58 -5.73 11.96
N VAL A 53 -5.46 -6.50 10.92
CA VAL A 53 -4.96 -6.06 9.60
C VAL A 53 -5.99 -6.46 8.54
N SER A 54 -6.29 -5.54 7.65
CA SER A 54 -6.99 -5.81 6.40
C SER A 54 -6.14 -5.25 5.27
N CYS A 55 -6.00 -6.01 4.20
CA CYS A 55 -5.18 -5.65 3.05
C CYS A 55 -5.96 -5.95 1.77
N THR A 56 -5.87 -5.03 0.82
CA THR A 56 -6.26 -5.27 -0.56
C THR A 56 -5.02 -5.04 -1.42
N ALA A 57 -4.60 -6.07 -2.12
CA ALA A 57 -3.43 -6.03 -2.99
C ALA A 57 -3.87 -5.89 -4.46
N VAL A 58 -3.28 -4.93 -5.16
CA VAL A 58 -3.60 -4.65 -6.56
C VAL A 58 -2.31 -4.56 -7.37
N ARG A 59 -2.23 -5.30 -8.46
CA ARG A 59 -1.13 -5.20 -9.41
C ARG A 59 -1.36 -4.06 -10.37
N VAL A 60 -0.39 -3.19 -10.51
CA VAL A 60 -0.43 -2.01 -11.39
C VAL A 60 0.72 -2.04 -12.41
N PRO A 61 0.61 -1.38 -13.56
CA PRO A 61 1.59 -1.44 -14.63
C PRO A 61 2.80 -0.54 -14.37
N VAL A 62 3.54 -0.82 -13.31
CA VAL A 62 4.81 -0.16 -12.99
C VAL A 62 5.96 -1.15 -13.16
N PHE A 63 7.15 -0.66 -13.49
CA PHE A 63 8.31 -1.52 -13.74
C PHE A 63 8.85 -2.13 -12.44
N VAL A 64 8.92 -1.34 -11.39
CA VAL A 64 9.44 -1.74 -10.08
C VAL A 64 8.74 -0.94 -9.00
N SER A 65 8.90 -1.38 -7.74
CA SER A 65 8.41 -0.69 -6.55
C SER A 65 7.01 -1.08 -6.13
N HIS A 66 6.67 -0.73 -4.90
CA HIS A 66 5.37 -0.88 -4.27
C HIS A 66 4.89 0.49 -3.81
N SER A 67 3.59 0.68 -3.76
CA SER A 67 2.97 1.88 -3.19
C SER A 67 1.82 1.46 -2.30
N GLU A 68 1.78 1.96 -1.08
CA GLU A 68 0.76 1.61 -0.11
C GLU A 68 0.04 2.85 0.41
N ALA A 69 -1.29 2.77 0.52
CA ALA A 69 -2.10 3.72 1.27
C ALA A 69 -2.48 3.07 2.60
N VAL A 70 -1.84 3.51 3.70
CA VAL A 70 -1.97 2.86 5.00
C VAL A 70 -2.87 3.66 5.93
N HIS A 71 -3.89 3.00 6.47
CA HIS A 71 -4.71 3.51 7.56
C HIS A 71 -4.29 2.84 8.87
N VAL A 72 -3.92 3.65 9.87
CA VAL A 72 -3.48 3.15 11.16
C VAL A 72 -4.38 3.65 12.27
N ALA A 73 -4.92 2.73 13.07
CA ALA A 73 -5.59 3.03 14.32
C ALA A 73 -4.66 2.70 15.50
N THR A 74 -4.44 3.67 16.36
CA THR A 74 -3.55 3.52 17.53
C THR A 74 -4.33 3.62 18.83
N THR A 75 -3.82 2.99 19.89
CA THR A 75 -4.42 3.04 21.24
C THR A 75 -4.37 4.44 21.84
N ARG A 76 -3.35 5.22 21.49
CA ARG A 76 -3.22 6.63 21.89
C ARG A 76 -3.47 7.53 20.68
N PRO A 77 -4.14 8.68 20.87
CA PRO A 77 -4.31 9.65 19.79
C PRO A 77 -2.95 10.09 19.23
N LEU A 78 -2.82 10.10 17.91
CA LEU A 78 -1.67 10.65 17.21
C LEU A 78 -2.05 11.96 16.53
N ARG A 79 -1.16 12.94 16.62
CA ARG A 79 -1.22 14.15 15.80
C ARG A 79 -0.55 13.88 14.45
N PRO A 80 -0.91 14.55 13.37
CA PRO A 80 -0.28 14.34 12.05
C PRO A 80 1.24 14.57 12.03
N ALA A 81 1.77 15.33 12.98
CA ALA A 81 3.21 15.53 13.12
C ALA A 81 3.96 14.32 13.69
N ASP A 82 3.31 13.51 14.52
CA ASP A 82 3.95 12.42 15.24
C ASP A 82 4.49 11.31 14.30
N PRO A 83 3.71 10.81 13.30
CA PRO A 83 4.25 9.87 12.31
C PRO A 83 5.38 10.46 11.46
N ARG A 84 5.31 11.76 11.11
CA ARG A 84 6.37 12.41 10.33
C ARG A 84 7.69 12.40 11.10
N GLN A 85 7.63 12.77 12.38
CA GLN A 85 8.79 12.77 13.23
C GLN A 85 9.35 11.35 13.40
N ALA A 86 8.48 10.35 13.56
CA ALA A 86 8.88 8.96 13.63
C ALA A 86 9.59 8.51 12.33
N PHE A 87 9.02 8.78 11.16
CA PHE A 87 9.63 8.42 9.88
C PHE A 87 10.95 9.14 9.63
N ALA A 88 11.11 10.40 10.09
CA ALA A 88 12.35 11.13 9.94
C ALA A 88 13.54 10.49 10.69
N THR A 89 13.26 9.64 11.68
CA THR A 89 14.29 8.93 12.45
C THR A 89 14.56 7.51 11.94
N VAL A 90 13.74 7.01 10.99
CA VAL A 90 13.91 5.66 10.44
C VAL A 90 15.02 5.66 9.40
N PRO A 91 16.06 4.81 9.56
CA PRO A 91 17.09 4.67 8.56
C PRO A 91 16.50 4.28 7.20
N ARG A 92 16.98 4.92 6.13
CA ARG A 92 16.53 4.64 4.75
C ARG A 92 15.07 4.99 4.46
N ALA A 93 14.41 5.79 5.29
CA ALA A 93 13.12 6.40 4.97
C ALA A 93 13.31 7.89 4.67
N LEU A 94 12.69 8.35 3.58
CA LEU A 94 12.65 9.77 3.23
C LEU A 94 11.20 10.27 3.36
N VAL A 95 10.99 11.28 4.19
CA VAL A 95 9.69 11.93 4.29
C VAL A 95 9.57 12.98 3.20
N GLN A 96 8.67 12.74 2.25
CA GLN A 96 8.34 13.68 1.18
C GLN A 96 6.97 14.30 1.44
N GLU A 97 6.96 15.49 2.02
CA GLU A 97 5.75 16.24 2.23
C GLU A 97 5.96 17.69 1.81
N ARG A 98 5.28 18.11 0.74
CA ARG A 98 5.21 19.52 0.33
C ARG A 98 3.79 20.03 0.51
N ARG A 99 3.67 21.16 1.20
CA ARG A 99 2.50 22.02 1.14
C ARG A 99 2.58 22.85 -0.15
N GLY A 100 2.07 22.33 -1.27
CA GLY A 100 2.13 22.99 -2.57
C GLY A 100 1.99 21.96 -3.71
N PRO A 101 1.94 22.38 -5.01
CA PRO A 101 1.75 21.44 -6.11
C PRO A 101 2.86 20.41 -6.17
N PRO A 102 2.59 19.21 -6.73
CA PRO A 102 2.72 17.98 -5.96
C PRO A 102 4.09 17.34 -6.12
N VAL A 103 4.78 17.11 -5.04
CA VAL A 103 5.75 16.01 -5.03
C VAL A 103 5.24 14.99 -4.02
N GLN A 104 4.44 14.04 -4.49
CA GLN A 104 4.09 12.86 -3.73
C GLN A 104 5.03 11.72 -4.13
N PRO A 105 5.34 10.78 -3.22
CA PRO A 105 6.10 9.60 -3.60
C PRO A 105 5.32 8.87 -4.70
N LEU A 106 5.98 8.70 -5.81
CA LEU A 106 5.44 7.97 -6.96
C LEU A 106 6.13 6.62 -7.06
N ALA A 107 5.43 5.62 -7.57
CA ALA A 107 5.98 4.30 -7.87
C ALA A 107 7.02 4.29 -9.01
N MET A 108 7.35 5.46 -9.56
CA MET A 108 8.47 5.60 -10.50
C MET A 108 9.78 5.69 -9.70
N PRO A 109 10.74 4.82 -9.98
CA PRO A 109 12.02 4.87 -9.28
C PRO A 109 12.72 6.18 -9.58
N ALA A 110 13.04 6.94 -8.56
CA ALA A 110 14.17 7.83 -8.66
C ALA A 110 15.40 6.93 -8.86
N PRO A 111 16.12 7.02 -10.00
CA PRO A 111 17.24 6.13 -10.27
C PRO A 111 18.25 6.18 -9.12
N GLY A 112 18.60 5.02 -8.56
CA GLY A 112 19.64 4.89 -7.55
C GLY A 112 19.22 4.98 -6.09
N HIS A 113 17.93 5.10 -5.77
CA HIS A 113 17.46 5.14 -4.38
C HIS A 113 16.95 3.78 -3.90
N ALA A 114 17.70 3.13 -3.02
CA ALA A 114 17.25 1.97 -2.23
C ALA A 114 16.51 2.42 -0.94
N GLN A 115 15.74 3.51 -1.02
CA GLN A 115 15.08 4.14 0.13
C GLN A 115 13.57 4.08 -0.03
N GLY A 116 12.88 3.89 1.09
CA GLY A 116 11.43 4.05 1.16
C GLY A 116 11.03 5.52 1.26
N PHE A 117 9.94 5.91 0.63
CA PHE A 117 9.39 7.26 0.71
C PHE A 117 8.10 7.24 1.53
N ALA A 118 8.02 8.08 2.56
CA ALA A 118 6.80 8.32 3.31
C ALA A 118 6.10 9.57 2.78
N GLY A 119 4.85 9.41 2.37
CA GLY A 119 4.02 10.49 1.85
C GLY A 119 3.26 11.25 2.94
N PRO A 120 2.33 12.13 2.54
CA PRO A 120 1.61 12.99 3.46
C PRO A 120 0.76 12.20 4.46
N THR A 121 0.88 12.59 5.72
CA THR A 121 0.06 12.07 6.82
C THR A 121 -1.09 13.03 7.13
N ARG A 122 -2.28 12.52 7.30
CA ARG A 122 -3.48 13.31 7.62
C ARG A 122 -4.38 12.55 8.61
N PRO A 123 -5.11 13.28 9.47
CA PRO A 123 -6.08 12.65 10.34
C PRO A 123 -7.24 12.10 9.50
N VAL A 124 -7.75 10.95 9.91
CA VAL A 124 -9.03 10.47 9.39
C VAL A 124 -10.14 11.25 10.08
N PRO A 125 -11.08 11.86 9.35
CA PRO A 125 -12.20 12.54 9.96
C PRO A 125 -12.96 11.61 10.91
N ARG A 126 -13.13 12.03 12.15
CA ARG A 126 -14.01 11.34 13.08
C ARG A 126 -15.44 11.74 12.77
N GLY A 127 -16.22 10.88 12.16
CA GLY A 127 -17.61 11.19 11.92
C GLY A 127 -18.20 10.39 10.77
N GLY A 128 -18.78 9.28 11.11
CA GLY A 128 -19.69 8.43 10.38
C GLY A 128 -20.01 7.23 11.25
N PRO A 129 -21.24 6.72 11.25
CA PRO A 129 -21.55 5.51 11.97
C PRO A 129 -20.57 4.43 11.50
N ARG A 130 -20.00 3.70 12.45
CA ARG A 130 -19.24 2.48 12.17
C ARG A 130 -20.22 1.54 11.47
N GLN A 131 -20.24 1.57 10.15
CA GLN A 131 -20.84 0.50 9.40
C GLN A 131 -19.90 -0.69 9.56
N GLY A 132 -20.32 -1.62 10.41
CA GLY A 132 -19.67 -2.90 10.53
C GLY A 132 -19.78 -3.60 9.18
N LEU A 133 -18.65 -4.08 8.69
CA LEU A 133 -18.57 -5.17 7.76
C LEU A 133 -18.61 -6.47 8.55
#